data_87474cc4929020a7bae491f332db8d63
#
_entry.id   87474cc4929020a7bae491f332db8d63
#
_cell.length_a   1.000
_cell.length_b   1.000
_cell.length_c   1.000
_cell.angle_alpha   90.00
_cell.angle_beta   90.00
_cell.angle_gamma   90.00
#
_symmetry.space_group_name_H-M   'P 1'
#
loop_
_entity.id
_entity.type
_entity.pdbx_description
1 polymer ?
#
loop_
_entity_poly.entity_id
_entity_poly.type
_entity_poly.pdbx_seq_one_letter_code
_entity_poly.pdbx_strand_id
1 'polypeptide(L)'
;MGRLHDRMDRELRIRGYAENTRKCYLEKMKCFVRFFMRPPDELTVEDVNQYQLYLTKDKRVSWSTFNVHVCAIRFFYREVLRVDWNVEHIPYQRSGRKLPVVLSCEEVRALLDVTTNLKHRAILMTLYSGGLRIGEVVHLKPADIDSGRMMIRVEQGKGRKDRYVMLSQKLLLTLRAYWREYQPALWLFPGADPLRPLTRGSVGRLFARAKERAGIQKRVSPHSLRHGFATHLLERGVNILVIQRLLGHRSLRSTEIYTHVAENYVSDTKSPLDDLLPDVDDVEPPVP
;
A
#
# COMPACT_ATOMS: atom_id res chain seq x y z
N MET A 1 23.31 3.50 23.41
CA MET A 1 21.89 3.06 23.46
C MET A 1 21.74 2.17 24.68
N GLY A 2 20.56 2.14 25.34
CA GLY A 2 20.41 1.41 26.59
C GLY A 2 20.23 -0.09 26.40
N ARG A 3 20.62 -0.89 27.38
CA ARG A 3 20.54 -2.37 27.42
C ARG A 3 19.17 -2.92 26.98
N LEU A 4 18.07 -2.29 27.36
CA LEU A 4 16.71 -2.71 27.00
C LEU A 4 16.38 -2.47 25.52
N HIS A 5 16.88 -1.40 24.92
CA HIS A 5 16.75 -1.13 23.49
C HIS A 5 17.41 -2.24 22.66
N ASP A 6 18.63 -2.62 23.02
CA ASP A 6 19.39 -3.63 22.28
C ASP A 6 18.78 -5.02 22.45
N ARG A 7 18.24 -5.31 23.66
CA ARG A 7 17.46 -6.52 23.93
C ARG A 7 16.19 -6.57 23.06
N MET A 8 15.46 -5.45 22.94
CA MET A 8 14.27 -5.38 22.09
C MET A 8 14.61 -5.59 20.61
N ASP A 9 15.67 -4.96 20.08
CA ASP A 9 16.07 -5.16 18.68
C ASP A 9 16.46 -6.62 18.40
N ARG A 10 17.18 -7.27 19.35
CA ARG A 10 17.52 -8.69 19.26
C ARG A 10 16.28 -9.57 19.22
N GLU A 11 15.31 -9.37 20.11
CA GLU A 11 14.07 -10.15 20.15
C GLU A 11 13.23 -9.98 18.87
N LEU A 12 13.18 -8.78 18.32
CA LEU A 12 12.53 -8.51 17.03
C LEU A 12 13.25 -9.22 15.87
N ARG A 13 14.59 -9.29 15.88
CA ARG A 13 15.39 -10.01 14.87
C ARG A 13 15.15 -11.51 14.94
N ILE A 14 15.23 -12.11 16.12
CA ILE A 14 15.02 -13.55 16.34
C ILE A 14 13.66 -13.98 15.77
N ARG A 15 12.62 -13.15 15.95
CA ARG A 15 11.27 -13.41 15.42
C ARG A 15 11.06 -13.03 13.95
N GLY A 16 12.13 -12.65 13.24
CA GLY A 16 12.08 -12.36 11.81
C GLY A 16 11.31 -11.09 11.42
N TYR A 17 11.18 -10.12 12.32
CA TYR A 17 10.54 -8.84 11.97
C TYR A 17 11.36 -8.09 10.93
N ALA A 18 10.67 -7.54 9.92
CA ALA A 18 11.29 -6.74 8.88
C ALA A 18 11.98 -5.49 9.48
N GLU A 19 13.07 -5.06 8.87
CA GLU A 19 13.90 -3.94 9.36
C GLU A 19 13.06 -2.67 9.63
N ASN A 20 12.16 -2.31 8.72
CA ASN A 20 11.28 -1.15 8.89
C ASN A 20 10.35 -1.29 10.11
N THR A 21 9.84 -2.50 10.38
CA THR A 21 8.99 -2.75 11.56
C THR A 21 9.81 -2.63 12.82
N ARG A 22 11.05 -3.17 12.82
CA ARG A 22 11.97 -3.05 13.96
C ARG A 22 12.28 -1.59 14.27
N LYS A 23 12.72 -0.82 13.26
CA LYS A 23 12.97 0.62 13.40
C LYS A 23 11.76 1.37 13.94
N CYS A 24 10.58 1.06 13.44
CA CYS A 24 9.33 1.67 13.87
C CYS A 24 9.01 1.36 15.33
N TYR A 25 9.09 0.09 15.74
CA TYR A 25 8.81 -0.32 17.13
C TYR A 25 9.80 0.30 18.11
N LEU A 26 11.10 0.28 17.79
CA LEU A 26 12.13 0.90 18.61
C LEU A 26 11.91 2.41 18.77
N GLU A 27 11.50 3.10 17.71
CA GLU A 27 11.19 4.53 17.76
C GLU A 27 9.95 4.81 18.63
N LYS A 28 8.90 3.98 18.54
CA LYS A 28 7.71 4.13 19.38
C LYS A 28 8.01 3.90 20.86
N MET A 29 8.88 2.94 21.17
CA MET A 29 9.35 2.75 22.54
C MET A 29 10.21 3.91 23.03
N LYS A 30 11.07 4.49 22.20
CA LYS A 30 11.78 5.73 22.57
C LYS A 30 10.82 6.88 22.89
N CYS A 31 9.74 7.05 22.10
CA CYS A 31 8.73 8.06 22.39
C CYS A 31 8.05 7.82 23.74
N PHE A 32 7.74 6.55 24.05
CA PHE A 32 7.12 6.16 25.32
C PHE A 32 8.03 6.46 26.51
N VAL A 33 9.30 6.03 26.47
CA VAL A 33 10.29 6.28 27.53
C VAL A 33 10.56 7.78 27.72
N ARG A 34 10.65 8.54 26.61
CA ARG A 34 10.85 10.00 26.67
C ARG A 34 9.69 10.73 27.34
N PHE A 35 8.48 10.21 27.22
CA PHE A 35 7.32 10.85 27.85
C PHE A 35 7.39 10.82 29.37
N PHE A 36 7.87 9.72 29.95
CA PHE A 36 7.98 9.57 31.39
C PHE A 36 9.36 9.97 31.95
N MET A 37 10.40 10.01 31.12
CA MET A 37 11.79 10.22 31.53
C MET A 37 12.24 9.23 32.63
N ARG A 38 11.63 8.04 32.65
CA ARG A 38 11.92 6.92 33.56
C ARG A 38 12.24 5.64 32.79
N PRO A 39 13.00 4.71 33.39
CA PRO A 39 13.24 3.39 32.81
C PRO A 39 11.91 2.65 32.53
N PRO A 40 11.76 1.98 31.37
CA PRO A 40 10.49 1.36 31.01
C PRO A 40 10.16 0.10 31.85
N ASP A 41 11.11 -0.49 32.53
CA ASP A 41 10.93 -1.58 33.49
C ASP A 41 10.38 -1.14 34.86
N GLU A 42 10.38 0.16 35.15
CA GLU A 42 9.74 0.76 36.32
C GLU A 42 8.32 1.28 36.04
N LEU A 43 7.86 1.22 34.79
CA LEU A 43 6.56 1.73 34.39
C LEU A 43 5.47 0.66 34.56
N THR A 44 4.28 1.10 34.98
CA THR A 44 3.11 0.28 35.28
C THR A 44 2.07 0.28 34.15
N VAL A 45 0.99 -0.47 34.32
CA VAL A 45 -0.18 -0.46 33.41
C VAL A 45 -0.85 0.92 33.40
N GLU A 46 -0.88 1.59 34.55
CA GLU A 46 -1.43 2.95 34.71
C GLU A 46 -0.62 3.97 33.90
N ASP A 47 0.70 3.85 33.91
CA ASP A 47 1.58 4.68 33.07
C ASP A 47 1.30 4.45 31.57
N VAL A 48 1.08 3.20 31.15
CA VAL A 48 0.71 2.90 29.76
C VAL A 48 -0.64 3.54 29.40
N ASN A 49 -1.65 3.47 30.28
CA ASN A 49 -2.95 4.10 30.08
C ASN A 49 -2.82 5.63 29.97
N GLN A 50 -2.01 6.24 30.85
CA GLN A 50 -1.73 7.67 30.81
C GLN A 50 -1.10 8.09 29.47
N TYR A 51 -0.12 7.31 28.98
CA TYR A 51 0.48 7.57 27.67
C TYR A 51 -0.51 7.42 26.52
N GLN A 52 -1.41 6.46 26.57
CA GLN A 52 -2.48 6.30 25.59
C GLN A 52 -3.44 7.50 25.57
N LEU A 53 -3.78 8.03 26.74
CA LEU A 53 -4.58 9.26 26.86
C LEU A 53 -3.84 10.46 26.26
N TYR A 54 -2.54 10.62 26.55
CA TYR A 54 -1.70 11.65 25.93
C TYR A 54 -1.69 11.55 24.41
N LEU A 55 -1.51 10.34 23.85
CA LEU A 55 -1.51 10.14 22.40
C LEU A 55 -2.84 10.54 21.74
N THR A 56 -3.96 10.35 22.42
CA THR A 56 -5.31 10.65 21.90
C THR A 56 -5.73 12.08 22.13
N LYS A 57 -5.58 12.61 23.34
CA LYS A 57 -6.08 13.93 23.75
C LYS A 57 -5.14 15.06 23.37
N ASP A 58 -3.86 14.93 23.71
CA ASP A 58 -2.89 16.01 23.58
C ASP A 58 -2.21 15.97 22.20
N LYS A 59 -1.64 14.81 21.86
CA LYS A 59 -0.91 14.64 20.60
C LYS A 59 -1.80 14.37 19.38
N ARG A 60 -3.05 13.97 19.61
CA ARG A 60 -4.09 13.71 18.58
C ARG A 60 -3.58 12.89 17.39
N VAL A 61 -2.83 11.83 17.66
CA VAL A 61 -2.29 10.97 16.62
C VAL A 61 -3.42 10.20 15.91
N SER A 62 -3.19 9.83 14.65
CA SER A 62 -4.14 8.96 13.96
C SER A 62 -4.27 7.60 14.66
N TRP A 63 -5.45 6.96 14.57
CA TRP A 63 -5.69 5.62 15.12
C TRP A 63 -4.63 4.60 14.66
N SER A 64 -4.19 4.69 13.42
CA SER A 64 -3.14 3.83 12.87
C SER A 64 -1.80 4.03 13.61
N THR A 65 -1.41 5.30 13.83
CA THR A 65 -0.21 5.64 14.59
C THR A 65 -0.34 5.19 16.05
N PHE A 66 -1.49 5.43 16.68
CA PHE A 66 -1.79 4.96 18.02
C PHE A 66 -1.59 3.44 18.16
N ASN A 67 -2.20 2.67 17.24
CA ASN A 67 -2.10 1.22 17.28
C ASN A 67 -0.67 0.69 17.08
N VAL A 68 0.17 1.41 16.33
CA VAL A 68 1.59 1.07 16.23
C VAL A 68 2.32 1.29 17.57
N HIS A 69 1.99 2.34 18.33
CA HIS A 69 2.51 2.52 19.69
C HIS A 69 2.09 1.35 20.59
N VAL A 70 0.80 0.98 20.55
CA VAL A 70 0.29 -0.17 21.32
C VAL A 70 1.03 -1.46 20.95
N CYS A 71 1.19 -1.75 19.63
CA CYS A 71 1.94 -2.93 19.21
C CYS A 71 3.37 -2.97 19.74
N ALA A 72 4.06 -1.83 19.72
CA ALA A 72 5.44 -1.73 20.22
C ALA A 72 5.52 -1.93 21.74
N ILE A 73 4.60 -1.31 22.50
CA ILE A 73 4.51 -1.42 23.96
C ILE A 73 4.15 -2.86 24.35
N ARG A 74 3.12 -3.46 23.75
CA ARG A 74 2.75 -4.86 24.01
C ARG A 74 3.91 -5.80 23.71
N PHE A 75 4.60 -5.62 22.57
CA PHE A 75 5.77 -6.44 22.25
C PHE A 75 6.86 -6.30 23.30
N PHE A 76 7.16 -5.08 23.74
CA PHE A 76 8.21 -4.83 24.71
C PHE A 76 7.91 -5.50 26.06
N TYR A 77 6.74 -5.26 26.62
CA TYR A 77 6.38 -5.82 27.93
C TYR A 77 6.21 -7.34 27.90
N ARG A 78 5.62 -7.89 26.83
CA ARG A 78 5.40 -9.34 26.70
C ARG A 78 6.70 -10.10 26.39
N GLU A 79 7.46 -9.66 25.40
CA GLU A 79 8.56 -10.44 24.83
C GLU A 79 9.93 -10.07 25.43
N VAL A 80 10.10 -8.81 25.83
CA VAL A 80 11.39 -8.31 26.32
C VAL A 80 11.44 -8.33 27.85
N LEU A 81 10.47 -7.77 28.53
CA LEU A 81 10.43 -7.76 30.00
C LEU A 81 9.79 -9.01 30.58
N ARG A 82 8.80 -9.60 29.88
CA ARG A 82 8.04 -10.78 30.33
C ARG A 82 7.33 -10.50 31.65
N VAL A 83 6.62 -9.36 31.70
CA VAL A 83 5.88 -8.94 32.90
C VAL A 83 4.67 -9.85 33.17
N ASP A 84 4.29 -9.98 34.43
CA ASP A 84 3.19 -10.85 34.87
C ASP A 84 1.81 -10.25 34.62
N TRP A 85 1.70 -8.91 34.38
CA TRP A 85 0.41 -8.29 34.09
C TRP A 85 -0.05 -8.54 32.65
N ASN A 86 -1.37 -8.64 32.47
CA ASN A 86 -1.96 -9.02 31.17
C ASN A 86 -1.84 -7.90 30.15
N VAL A 87 -0.79 -7.98 29.34
CA VAL A 87 -0.47 -7.04 28.24
C VAL A 87 -1.58 -6.98 27.19
N GLU A 88 -2.41 -8.04 27.08
CA GLU A 88 -3.54 -8.08 26.13
C GLU A 88 -4.65 -7.08 26.51
N HIS A 89 -4.72 -6.62 27.73
CA HIS A 89 -5.66 -5.58 28.17
C HIS A 89 -5.29 -4.16 27.71
N ILE A 90 -4.08 -3.90 27.19
CA ILE A 90 -3.75 -2.60 26.58
C ILE A 90 -4.61 -2.43 25.32
N PRO A 91 -5.63 -1.54 25.28
CA PRO A 91 -6.59 -1.52 24.20
C PRO A 91 -6.01 -0.95 22.91
N TYR A 92 -6.51 -1.46 21.77
CA TYR A 92 -6.36 -0.83 20.48
C TYR A 92 -7.47 0.20 20.26
N GLN A 93 -7.11 1.31 19.62
CA GLN A 93 -8.11 2.27 19.19
C GLN A 93 -8.90 1.69 17.99
N ARG A 94 -10.24 1.75 18.08
CA ARG A 94 -11.12 1.39 16.98
C ARG A 94 -11.31 2.59 16.05
N SER A 95 -11.34 2.36 14.77
CA SER A 95 -11.69 3.38 13.78
C SER A 95 -12.62 2.77 12.75
N GLY A 96 -13.58 3.57 12.29
CA GLY A 96 -14.35 3.25 11.09
C GLY A 96 -13.41 3.14 9.88
N ARG A 97 -13.68 2.20 8.98
CA ARG A 97 -12.95 2.10 7.71
C ARG A 97 -13.34 3.27 6.83
N LYS A 98 -12.37 4.13 6.50
CA LYS A 98 -12.55 5.13 5.45
C LYS A 98 -12.30 4.45 4.10
N LEU A 99 -13.20 4.64 3.17
CA LEU A 99 -13.01 4.19 1.80
C LEU A 99 -11.81 4.94 1.18
N PRO A 100 -11.01 4.27 0.36
CA PRO A 100 -9.89 4.92 -0.32
C PRO A 100 -10.41 5.94 -1.33
N VAL A 101 -9.73 7.08 -1.41
CA VAL A 101 -9.96 8.06 -2.48
C VAL A 101 -9.27 7.52 -3.74
N VAL A 102 -10.06 7.29 -4.79
CA VAL A 102 -9.60 6.78 -6.07
C VAL A 102 -9.50 7.91 -7.09
N LEU A 103 -8.47 7.84 -7.92
CA LEU A 103 -8.33 8.69 -9.10
C LEU A 103 -9.16 8.08 -10.24
N SER A 104 -9.92 8.90 -10.97
CA SER A 104 -10.60 8.46 -12.19
C SER A 104 -9.61 8.16 -13.32
N CYS A 105 -10.06 7.52 -14.39
CA CYS A 105 -9.23 7.26 -15.57
C CYS A 105 -8.71 8.56 -16.20
N GLU A 106 -9.54 9.62 -16.22
CA GLU A 106 -9.21 10.95 -16.74
C GLU A 106 -8.16 11.63 -15.86
N GLU A 107 -8.28 11.55 -14.52
CA GLU A 107 -7.30 12.08 -13.58
C GLU A 107 -5.95 11.35 -13.69
N VAL A 108 -5.95 10.03 -13.86
CA VAL A 108 -4.72 9.26 -14.13
C VAL A 108 -4.09 9.66 -15.45
N ARG A 109 -4.89 9.85 -16.50
CA ARG A 109 -4.41 10.34 -17.81
C ARG A 109 -3.78 11.71 -17.67
N ALA A 110 -4.48 12.68 -17.07
CA ALA A 110 -3.98 14.04 -16.83
C ALA A 110 -2.65 14.03 -16.05
N LEU A 111 -2.56 13.20 -15.00
CA LEU A 111 -1.32 13.04 -14.21
C LEU A 111 -0.13 12.57 -15.08
N LEU A 112 -0.38 11.63 -15.99
CA LEU A 112 0.65 11.11 -16.90
C LEU A 112 1.01 12.12 -17.97
N ASP A 113 0.06 12.87 -18.51
CA ASP A 113 0.26 13.82 -19.61
C ASP A 113 1.10 15.03 -19.17
N VAL A 114 0.90 15.55 -17.96
CA VAL A 114 1.73 16.63 -17.41
C VAL A 114 3.14 16.17 -17.00
N THR A 115 3.42 14.85 -17.02
CA THR A 115 4.71 14.29 -16.63
C THR A 115 5.58 14.10 -17.87
N THR A 116 6.30 15.15 -18.29
CA THR A 116 7.13 15.16 -19.51
C THR A 116 8.45 14.42 -19.35
N ASN A 117 9.06 14.39 -18.15
CA ASN A 117 10.29 13.64 -17.92
C ASN A 117 10.03 12.14 -18.07
N LEU A 118 10.78 11.50 -18.97
CA LEU A 118 10.58 10.10 -19.36
C LEU A 118 10.74 9.12 -18.19
N LYS A 119 11.74 9.29 -17.34
CA LYS A 119 11.95 8.49 -16.13
C LYS A 119 10.76 8.61 -15.17
N HIS A 120 10.30 9.82 -14.94
CA HIS A 120 9.18 10.09 -14.03
C HIS A 120 7.87 9.50 -14.57
N ARG A 121 7.62 9.67 -15.86
CA ARG A 121 6.46 9.08 -16.54
C ARG A 121 6.48 7.54 -16.46
N ALA A 122 7.62 6.91 -16.73
CA ALA A 122 7.78 5.48 -16.62
C ALA A 122 7.50 4.97 -15.19
N ILE A 123 7.97 5.67 -14.15
CA ILE A 123 7.68 5.33 -12.74
C ILE A 123 6.17 5.37 -12.45
N LEU A 124 5.48 6.44 -12.83
CA LEU A 124 4.03 6.57 -12.60
C LEU A 124 3.23 5.53 -13.38
N MET A 125 3.62 5.28 -14.63
CA MET A 125 3.00 4.23 -15.44
C MET A 125 3.20 2.84 -14.82
N THR A 126 4.39 2.55 -14.29
CA THR A 126 4.69 1.27 -13.63
C THR A 126 3.85 1.09 -12.36
N LEU A 127 3.67 2.14 -11.56
CA LEU A 127 2.81 2.12 -10.36
C LEU A 127 1.36 1.80 -10.72
N TYR A 128 0.83 2.41 -11.78
CA TYR A 128 -0.56 2.25 -12.19
C TYR A 128 -0.79 0.95 -12.96
N SER A 129 0.00 0.69 -14.01
CA SER A 129 -0.21 -0.42 -14.95
C SER A 129 -0.11 -1.82 -14.30
N GLY A 130 0.74 -1.98 -13.30
CA GLY A 130 0.92 -3.25 -12.58
C GLY A 130 0.31 -3.25 -11.17
N GLY A 131 -0.28 -2.14 -10.73
CA GLY A 131 -0.77 -1.99 -9.37
C GLY A 131 0.32 -2.19 -8.30
N LEU A 132 1.58 -1.86 -8.61
CA LEU A 132 2.71 -2.12 -7.74
C LEU A 132 2.74 -1.16 -6.54
N ARG A 133 3.33 -1.63 -5.43
CA ARG A 133 3.66 -0.76 -4.30
C ARG A 133 4.89 0.09 -4.65
N ILE A 134 5.00 1.30 -4.09
CA ILE A 134 6.20 2.15 -4.28
C ILE A 134 7.48 1.37 -3.97
N GLY A 135 7.46 0.61 -2.86
CA GLY A 135 8.62 -0.20 -2.46
C GLY A 135 8.99 -1.28 -3.47
N GLU A 136 8.04 -1.81 -4.22
CA GLU A 136 8.29 -2.77 -5.29
C GLU A 136 8.87 -2.06 -6.51
N VAL A 137 8.27 -0.95 -6.95
CA VAL A 137 8.73 -0.19 -8.12
C VAL A 137 10.18 0.30 -7.98
N VAL A 138 10.56 0.83 -6.82
CA VAL A 138 11.93 1.35 -6.62
C VAL A 138 12.99 0.24 -6.58
N HIS A 139 12.61 -1.01 -6.33
CA HIS A 139 13.53 -2.15 -6.32
C HIS A 139 13.44 -3.03 -7.58
N LEU A 140 12.68 -2.60 -8.60
CA LEU A 140 12.68 -3.31 -9.89
C LEU A 140 14.06 -3.22 -10.56
N LYS A 141 14.45 -4.32 -11.18
CA LYS A 141 15.63 -4.45 -12.02
C LYS A 141 15.21 -4.51 -13.48
N PRO A 142 16.09 -4.14 -14.45
CA PRO A 142 15.79 -4.34 -15.86
C PRO A 142 15.41 -5.79 -16.20
N ALA A 143 16.05 -6.78 -15.56
CA ALA A 143 15.78 -8.21 -15.73
C ALA A 143 14.40 -8.66 -15.22
N ASP A 144 13.68 -7.84 -14.45
CA ASP A 144 12.33 -8.15 -14.00
C ASP A 144 11.26 -7.86 -15.05
N ILE A 145 11.63 -7.22 -16.17
CA ILE A 145 10.75 -6.90 -17.29
C ILE A 145 10.83 -8.02 -18.33
N ASP A 146 9.84 -8.90 -18.32
CA ASP A 146 9.71 -9.97 -19.32
C ASP A 146 8.84 -9.48 -20.49
N SER A 147 9.48 -8.95 -21.52
CA SER A 147 8.78 -8.45 -22.72
C SER A 147 8.24 -9.58 -23.62
N GLY A 148 8.78 -10.79 -23.49
CA GLY A 148 8.28 -11.95 -24.25
C GLY A 148 6.96 -12.46 -23.72
N ARG A 149 6.81 -12.51 -22.39
CA ARG A 149 5.58 -12.94 -21.72
C ARG A 149 4.66 -11.77 -21.36
N MET A 150 5.06 -10.54 -21.62
CA MET A 150 4.33 -9.33 -21.23
C MET A 150 4.02 -9.29 -19.72
N MET A 151 5.04 -9.58 -18.90
CA MET A 151 4.95 -9.64 -17.44
C MET A 151 6.06 -8.85 -16.75
N ILE A 152 5.77 -8.41 -15.53
CA ILE A 152 6.76 -7.84 -14.61
C ILE A 152 6.88 -8.80 -13.44
N ARG A 153 8.09 -9.28 -13.15
CA ARG A 153 8.38 -10.06 -11.95
C ARG A 153 8.56 -9.12 -10.75
N VAL A 154 7.84 -9.39 -9.69
CA VAL A 154 7.96 -8.65 -8.43
C VAL A 154 8.59 -9.56 -7.40
N GLU A 155 9.90 -9.40 -7.19
CA GLU A 155 10.64 -10.18 -6.19
C GLU A 155 10.24 -9.77 -4.77
N GLN A 156 10.14 -10.75 -3.88
CA GLN A 156 9.98 -10.59 -2.44
C GLN A 156 8.93 -9.55 -2.03
N GLY A 157 7.78 -9.55 -2.65
CA GLY A 157 6.62 -8.77 -2.23
C GLY A 157 6.31 -9.00 -0.73
N LYS A 158 5.32 -8.32 -0.17
CA LYS A 158 4.91 -8.48 1.23
C LYS A 158 4.74 -9.96 1.58
N GLY A 159 5.68 -10.51 2.38
CA GLY A 159 5.68 -11.91 2.81
C GLY A 159 6.64 -12.82 2.04
N ARG A 160 7.64 -12.27 1.35
CA ARG A 160 8.72 -13.02 0.66
C ARG A 160 8.24 -14.00 -0.41
N LYS A 161 7.10 -13.74 -1.06
CA LYS A 161 6.62 -14.50 -2.22
C LYS A 161 6.72 -13.65 -3.46
N ASP A 162 7.32 -14.20 -4.49
CA ASP A 162 7.38 -13.60 -5.82
C ASP A 162 5.99 -13.67 -6.46
N ARG A 163 5.69 -12.69 -7.31
CA ARG A 163 4.51 -12.71 -8.16
C ARG A 163 4.79 -12.05 -9.49
N TYR A 164 4.01 -12.42 -10.47
CA TYR A 164 3.99 -11.75 -11.77
C TYR A 164 2.77 -10.85 -11.88
N VAL A 165 2.97 -9.68 -12.50
CA VAL A 165 1.89 -8.76 -12.86
C VAL A 165 1.99 -8.44 -14.35
N MET A 166 0.90 -7.94 -14.92
CA MET A 166 0.85 -7.60 -16.34
C MET A 166 1.78 -6.44 -16.68
N LEU A 167 2.42 -6.53 -17.84
CA LEU A 167 3.15 -5.46 -18.51
C LEU A 167 2.31 -4.95 -19.67
N SER A 168 1.77 -3.72 -19.58
CA SER A 168 1.02 -3.17 -20.71
C SER A 168 1.95 -2.78 -21.86
N GLN A 169 1.45 -2.89 -23.11
CA GLN A 169 2.20 -2.51 -24.29
C GLN A 169 2.68 -1.04 -24.24
N LYS A 170 1.82 -0.13 -23.75
CA LYS A 170 2.19 1.29 -23.58
C LYS A 170 3.31 1.48 -22.58
N LEU A 171 3.29 0.72 -21.47
CA LEU A 171 4.39 0.76 -20.49
C LEU A 171 5.68 0.20 -21.10
N LEU A 172 5.62 -0.92 -21.82
CA LEU A 172 6.80 -1.51 -22.48
C LEU A 172 7.46 -0.53 -23.43
N LEU A 173 6.68 0.15 -24.28
CA LEU A 173 7.21 1.17 -25.21
C LEU A 173 7.89 2.33 -24.45
N THR A 174 7.28 2.80 -23.36
CA THR A 174 7.85 3.86 -22.51
C THR A 174 9.14 3.38 -21.83
N LEU A 175 9.18 2.14 -21.32
CA LEU A 175 10.36 1.57 -20.70
C LEU A 175 11.50 1.36 -21.71
N ARG A 176 11.19 0.97 -22.94
CA ARG A 176 12.20 0.87 -24.03
C ARG A 176 12.80 2.23 -24.38
N ALA A 177 11.96 3.28 -24.51
CA ALA A 177 12.44 4.64 -24.73
C ALA A 177 13.30 5.11 -23.56
N TYR A 178 12.84 4.90 -22.33
CA TYR A 178 13.58 5.21 -21.11
C TYR A 178 14.92 4.46 -21.05
N TRP A 179 14.94 3.17 -21.38
CA TRP A 179 16.17 2.37 -21.37
C TRP A 179 17.20 2.86 -22.40
N ARG A 180 16.75 3.24 -23.60
CA ARG A 180 17.67 3.80 -24.64
C ARG A 180 18.35 5.07 -24.18
N GLU A 181 17.66 5.91 -23.43
CA GLU A 181 18.18 7.21 -22.97
C GLU A 181 19.07 7.07 -21.72
N TYR A 182 18.65 6.26 -20.75
CA TYR A 182 19.27 6.21 -19.41
C TYR A 182 20.13 4.97 -19.17
N GLN A 183 19.98 3.90 -19.93
CA GLN A 183 20.71 2.62 -19.83
C GLN A 183 20.88 2.12 -18.37
N PRO A 184 19.80 1.96 -17.57
CA PRO A 184 19.89 1.55 -16.19
C PRO A 184 20.46 0.13 -16.08
N ALA A 185 21.53 -0.05 -15.28
CA ALA A 185 22.22 -1.34 -15.17
C ALA A 185 21.67 -2.20 -14.04
N LEU A 186 21.73 -1.72 -12.78
CA LEU A 186 21.37 -2.50 -11.59
C LEU A 186 19.89 -2.36 -11.23
N TRP A 187 19.41 -1.14 -11.15
CA TRP A 187 18.05 -0.81 -10.79
C TRP A 187 17.31 -0.21 -11.98
N LEU A 188 16.08 -0.65 -12.25
CA LEU A 188 15.29 -0.07 -13.35
C LEU A 188 15.13 1.46 -13.17
N PHE A 189 14.98 1.91 -11.93
CA PHE A 189 14.90 3.33 -11.58
C PHE A 189 15.97 3.67 -10.53
N PRO A 190 17.21 3.96 -10.95
CA PRO A 190 18.28 4.32 -10.03
C PRO A 190 18.04 5.67 -9.37
N GLY A 191 18.64 5.87 -8.17
CA GLY A 191 18.71 7.15 -7.48
C GLY A 191 19.67 8.13 -8.13
N ALA A 192 20.16 9.10 -7.34
CA ALA A 192 21.28 9.97 -7.75
C ALA A 192 22.58 9.17 -7.85
N ASP A 193 22.79 8.21 -6.95
CA ASP A 193 23.81 7.19 -7.04
C ASP A 193 23.25 6.01 -7.86
N PRO A 194 23.83 5.65 -9.02
CA PRO A 194 23.38 4.54 -9.86
C PRO A 194 23.38 3.17 -9.15
N LEU A 195 24.21 3.00 -8.13
CA LEU A 195 24.29 1.77 -7.33
C LEU A 195 23.15 1.66 -6.31
N ARG A 196 22.40 2.72 -6.10
CA ARG A 196 21.27 2.75 -5.15
C ARG A 196 19.94 2.94 -5.87
N PRO A 197 18.89 2.25 -5.42
CA PRO A 197 17.57 2.46 -5.99
C PRO A 197 17.03 3.84 -5.65
N LEU A 198 16.08 4.33 -6.45
CA LEU A 198 15.34 5.54 -6.16
C LEU A 198 14.65 5.42 -4.79
N THR A 199 14.62 6.51 -4.01
CA THR A 199 13.96 6.49 -2.71
C THR A 199 12.43 6.58 -2.83
N ARG A 200 11.71 5.99 -1.88
CA ARG A 200 10.24 6.14 -1.81
C ARG A 200 9.82 7.61 -1.66
N GLY A 201 10.61 8.40 -0.93
CA GLY A 201 10.38 9.84 -0.79
C GLY A 201 10.50 10.61 -2.11
N SER A 202 11.43 10.22 -2.98
CA SER A 202 11.58 10.81 -4.32
C SER A 202 10.34 10.53 -5.19
N VAL A 203 9.82 9.29 -5.16
CA VAL A 203 8.56 8.95 -5.84
C VAL A 203 7.37 9.74 -5.28
N GLY A 204 7.32 9.93 -3.95
CA GLY A 204 6.29 10.76 -3.32
C GLY A 204 6.33 12.22 -3.80
N ARG A 205 7.53 12.83 -3.86
CA ARG A 205 7.71 14.20 -4.36
C ARG A 205 7.38 14.33 -5.85
N LEU A 206 7.79 13.34 -6.65
CA LEU A 206 7.46 13.27 -8.07
C LEU A 206 5.93 13.27 -8.28
N PHE A 207 5.23 12.39 -7.58
CA PHE A 207 3.77 12.28 -7.65
C PHE A 207 3.09 13.58 -7.20
N ALA A 208 3.55 14.20 -6.10
CA ALA A 208 2.97 15.44 -5.60
C ALA A 208 3.07 16.57 -6.63
N ARG A 209 4.22 16.73 -7.29
CA ARG A 209 4.42 17.71 -8.38
C ARG A 209 3.54 17.43 -9.59
N ALA A 210 3.44 16.16 -9.99
CA ALA A 210 2.57 15.77 -11.12
C ALA A 210 1.09 16.01 -10.79
N LYS A 211 0.66 15.67 -9.58
CA LYS A 211 -0.68 15.94 -9.06
C LYS A 211 -1.03 17.43 -9.10
N GLU A 212 -0.13 18.29 -8.61
CA GLU A 212 -0.30 19.74 -8.62
C GLU A 212 -0.44 20.28 -10.04
N ARG A 213 0.44 19.89 -10.96
CA ARG A 213 0.40 20.28 -12.38
C ARG A 213 -0.86 19.80 -13.10
N ALA A 214 -1.37 18.63 -12.72
CA ALA A 214 -2.63 18.07 -13.26
C ALA A 214 -3.88 18.73 -12.66
N GLY A 215 -3.77 19.65 -11.72
CA GLY A 215 -4.91 20.33 -11.07
C GLY A 215 -5.75 19.41 -10.17
N ILE A 216 -5.23 18.26 -9.75
CA ILE A 216 -5.98 17.26 -8.96
C ILE A 216 -6.07 17.72 -7.51
N GLN A 217 -7.28 18.05 -7.04
CA GLN A 217 -7.53 18.56 -5.68
C GLN A 217 -7.70 17.43 -4.64
N LYS A 218 -8.00 16.20 -5.06
CA LYS A 218 -8.21 15.06 -4.18
C LYS A 218 -7.00 14.81 -3.26
N ARG A 219 -7.24 14.38 -2.03
CA ARG A 219 -6.18 13.95 -1.09
C ARG A 219 -5.68 12.55 -1.44
N VAL A 220 -4.81 12.47 -2.43
CA VAL A 220 -4.26 11.23 -2.97
C VAL A 220 -2.74 11.17 -2.82
N SER A 221 -2.21 9.96 -2.88
CA SER A 221 -0.79 9.63 -2.80
C SER A 221 -0.41 8.67 -3.93
N PRO A 222 0.87 8.35 -4.15
CA PRO A 222 1.24 7.33 -5.14
C PRO A 222 0.55 5.98 -4.94
N HIS A 223 0.14 5.66 -3.71
CA HIS A 223 -0.62 4.44 -3.42
C HIS A 223 -2.04 4.47 -4.01
N SER A 224 -2.58 5.66 -4.26
CA SER A 224 -3.88 5.84 -4.92
C SER A 224 -3.86 5.40 -6.39
N LEU A 225 -2.69 5.37 -7.07
CA LEU A 225 -2.55 4.75 -8.39
C LEU A 225 -2.82 3.25 -8.34
N ARG A 226 -2.35 2.58 -7.30
CA ARG A 226 -2.64 1.16 -7.07
C ARG A 226 -4.10 0.93 -6.69
N HIS A 227 -4.72 1.83 -5.93
CA HIS A 227 -6.17 1.78 -5.67
C HIS A 227 -6.95 1.97 -6.97
N GLY A 228 -6.60 2.98 -7.79
CA GLY A 228 -7.19 3.19 -9.11
C GLY A 228 -7.05 1.97 -10.02
N PHE A 229 -5.87 1.34 -10.09
CA PHE A 229 -5.68 0.11 -10.86
C PHE A 229 -6.68 -0.98 -10.44
N ALA A 230 -6.84 -1.22 -9.14
CA ALA A 230 -7.72 -2.26 -8.65
C ALA A 230 -9.20 -1.95 -8.91
N THR A 231 -9.62 -0.70 -8.66
CA THR A 231 -10.99 -0.25 -8.88
C THR A 231 -11.35 -0.30 -10.37
N HIS A 232 -10.49 0.24 -11.24
CA HIS A 232 -10.73 0.24 -12.68
C HIS A 232 -10.72 -1.16 -13.31
N LEU A 233 -9.99 -2.13 -12.74
CA LEU A 233 -10.10 -3.53 -13.17
C LEU A 233 -11.43 -4.14 -12.73
N LEU A 234 -11.88 -3.84 -11.51
CA LEU A 234 -13.15 -4.33 -11.01
C LEU A 234 -14.33 -3.77 -11.81
N GLU A 235 -14.32 -2.47 -12.13
CA GLU A 235 -15.29 -1.78 -13.01
C GLU A 235 -15.33 -2.36 -14.43
N ARG A 236 -14.25 -3.00 -14.87
CA ARG A 236 -14.19 -3.75 -16.13
C ARG A 236 -14.58 -5.22 -16.00
N GLY A 237 -15.19 -5.61 -14.90
CA GLY A 237 -15.65 -6.97 -14.67
C GLY A 237 -14.57 -7.99 -14.34
N VAL A 238 -13.33 -7.56 -14.05
CA VAL A 238 -12.26 -8.50 -13.68
C VAL A 238 -12.54 -9.11 -12.31
N ASN A 239 -12.52 -10.44 -12.23
CA ASN A 239 -12.78 -11.17 -11.00
C ASN A 239 -11.87 -10.70 -9.85
N ILE A 240 -12.47 -10.47 -8.68
CA ILE A 240 -11.80 -9.98 -7.48
C ILE A 240 -10.63 -10.87 -7.01
N LEU A 241 -10.70 -12.18 -7.24
CA LEU A 241 -9.61 -13.12 -6.91
C LEU A 241 -8.40 -12.91 -7.83
N VAL A 242 -8.62 -12.55 -9.10
CA VAL A 242 -7.54 -12.18 -10.02
C VAL A 242 -6.89 -10.89 -9.56
N ILE A 243 -7.69 -9.87 -9.20
CA ILE A 243 -7.21 -8.61 -8.64
C ILE A 243 -6.40 -8.85 -7.35
N GLN A 244 -6.89 -9.71 -6.47
CA GLN A 244 -6.18 -10.10 -5.25
C GLN A 244 -4.78 -10.67 -5.55
N ARG A 245 -4.68 -11.58 -6.52
CA ARG A 245 -3.41 -12.19 -6.96
C ARG A 245 -2.45 -11.15 -7.55
N LEU A 246 -2.93 -10.31 -8.47
CA LEU A 246 -2.15 -9.23 -9.08
C LEU A 246 -1.58 -8.27 -8.02
N LEU A 247 -2.41 -7.87 -7.06
CA LEU A 247 -2.00 -7.01 -5.97
C LEU A 247 -1.09 -7.72 -4.94
N GLY A 248 -1.08 -9.05 -4.88
CA GLY A 248 -0.36 -9.81 -3.86
C GLY A 248 -0.91 -9.52 -2.46
N HIS A 249 -2.25 -9.51 -2.32
CA HIS A 249 -2.92 -9.43 -1.03
C HIS A 249 -3.04 -10.83 -0.42
N ARG A 250 -2.59 -10.99 0.85
CA ARG A 250 -2.71 -12.26 1.58
C ARG A 250 -4.15 -12.61 1.94
N SER A 251 -5.00 -11.60 2.12
CA SER A 251 -6.41 -11.76 2.51
C SER A 251 -7.29 -11.05 1.50
N LEU A 252 -8.39 -11.70 1.12
CA LEU A 252 -9.45 -11.14 0.28
C LEU A 252 -10.01 -9.86 0.90
N ARG A 253 -10.13 -9.80 2.23
CA ARG A 253 -10.58 -8.61 2.99
C ARG A 253 -9.82 -7.33 2.63
N SER A 254 -8.56 -7.45 2.17
CA SER A 254 -7.77 -6.29 1.70
C SER A 254 -8.16 -5.85 0.29
N THR A 255 -8.88 -6.68 -0.46
CA THR A 255 -9.32 -6.42 -1.83
C THR A 255 -10.79 -6.02 -1.87
N GLU A 256 -11.61 -6.52 -0.93
CA GLU A 256 -13.03 -6.18 -0.76
C GLU A 256 -13.30 -4.67 -0.66
N ILE A 257 -12.34 -3.89 -0.18
CA ILE A 257 -12.52 -2.43 -0.11
C ILE A 257 -12.81 -1.79 -1.47
N TYR A 258 -12.43 -2.44 -2.56
CA TYR A 258 -12.66 -1.95 -3.92
C TYR A 258 -14.10 -2.19 -4.39
N THR A 259 -14.79 -3.20 -3.88
CA THR A 259 -16.22 -3.44 -4.19
C THR A 259 -17.14 -2.33 -3.68
N HIS A 260 -16.68 -1.62 -2.63
CA HIS A 260 -17.43 -0.47 -2.08
C HIS A 260 -17.12 0.86 -2.78
N VAL A 261 -16.20 0.86 -3.74
CA VAL A 261 -15.72 2.06 -4.42
C VAL A 261 -15.99 2.00 -5.93
N ALA A 262 -16.14 0.80 -6.49
CA ALA A 262 -16.50 0.59 -7.88
C ALA A 262 -17.97 0.96 -8.08
N GLU A 263 -18.23 2.04 -8.83
CA GLU A 263 -19.58 2.62 -8.99
C GLU A 263 -20.51 1.71 -9.78
N ASN A 264 -19.98 0.98 -10.77
CA ASN A 264 -20.78 0.22 -11.74
C ASN A 264 -20.86 -1.29 -11.46
N TYR A 265 -20.33 -1.76 -10.32
CA TYR A 265 -20.22 -3.20 -10.05
C TYR A 265 -21.59 -3.89 -9.87
N VAL A 266 -22.59 -3.17 -9.36
CA VAL A 266 -23.96 -3.69 -9.15
C VAL A 266 -24.85 -3.33 -10.32
N SER A 267 -24.73 -2.10 -10.87
CA SER A 267 -25.60 -1.62 -11.96
C SER A 267 -25.42 -2.37 -13.28
N ASP A 268 -24.19 -2.86 -13.55
CA ASP A 268 -23.88 -3.57 -14.80
C ASP A 268 -24.09 -5.09 -14.68
N THR A 269 -24.54 -5.58 -13.50
CA THR A 269 -24.83 -7.01 -13.30
C THR A 269 -26.26 -7.28 -13.75
N LYS A 270 -26.39 -7.98 -14.86
CA LYS A 270 -27.72 -8.47 -15.34
C LYS A 270 -28.27 -9.53 -14.41
N SER A 271 -29.58 -9.51 -14.21
CA SER A 271 -30.26 -10.57 -13.47
C SER A 271 -30.20 -11.88 -14.25
N PRO A 272 -29.90 -13.02 -13.60
CA PRO A 272 -30.04 -14.32 -14.26
C PRO A 272 -31.45 -14.57 -14.82
N LEU A 273 -32.44 -13.87 -14.29
CA LEU A 273 -33.83 -13.97 -14.78
C LEU A 273 -33.99 -13.38 -16.17
N ASP A 274 -33.22 -12.35 -16.52
CA ASP A 274 -33.29 -11.71 -17.84
C ASP A 274 -32.73 -12.64 -18.94
N ASP A 275 -31.85 -13.59 -18.58
CA ASP A 275 -31.31 -14.61 -19.49
C ASP A 275 -32.24 -15.84 -19.59
N LEU A 276 -33.19 -16.01 -18.68
CA LEU A 276 -34.07 -17.18 -18.61
C LEU A 276 -35.41 -16.94 -19.28
N LEU A 277 -35.84 -15.71 -19.44
CA LEU A 277 -37.10 -15.33 -20.06
C LEU A 277 -36.82 -14.55 -21.32
N PRO A 278 -37.63 -14.75 -22.40
CA PRO A 278 -37.53 -13.93 -23.61
C PRO A 278 -37.84 -12.46 -23.27
N ASP A 279 -37.25 -11.53 -24.03
CA ASP A 279 -37.49 -10.11 -23.86
C ASP A 279 -39.01 -9.81 -23.91
N VAL A 280 -39.47 -8.92 -23.07
CA VAL A 280 -40.92 -8.62 -22.90
C VAL A 280 -41.53 -8.12 -24.22
N ASP A 281 -40.71 -7.61 -25.13
CA ASP A 281 -41.11 -7.15 -26.47
C ASP A 281 -41.40 -8.31 -27.46
N ASP A 282 -40.95 -9.55 -27.14
CA ASP A 282 -41.19 -10.75 -27.96
C ASP A 282 -42.47 -11.52 -27.54
N VAL A 283 -43.18 -11.06 -26.52
CA VAL A 283 -44.44 -11.66 -26.10
C VAL A 283 -45.59 -11.03 -26.92
N GLU A 284 -46.03 -11.72 -27.98
CA GLU A 284 -47.26 -11.33 -28.67
C GLU A 284 -48.41 -11.18 -27.64
N PRO A 285 -49.18 -10.07 -27.67
CA PRO A 285 -50.34 -9.93 -26.78
C PRO A 285 -51.31 -11.05 -27.05
N PRO A 286 -51.94 -11.62 -26.02
CA PRO A 286 -52.94 -12.69 -26.23
C PRO A 286 -54.03 -12.19 -27.18
N VAL A 287 -54.22 -12.93 -28.27
CA VAL A 287 -55.28 -12.68 -29.26
C VAL A 287 -56.63 -12.79 -28.54
N PRO A 288 -57.58 -11.84 -28.70
CA PRO A 288 -58.86 -11.81 -27.98
C PRO A 288 -59.81 -12.95 -28.34
#